data_3aacc35c476cd18c6d656f9efa411c6d
#
_entry.id   3aacc35c476cd18c6d656f9efa411c6d
#
_cell.length_a   1.000
_cell.length_b   1.000
_cell.length_c   1.000
_cell.angle_alpha   90.00
_cell.angle_beta   90.00
_cell.angle_gamma   90.00
#
_symmetry.space_group_name_H-M   'P 1'
#
loop_
_entity.id
_entity.type
_entity.pdbx_description
1 polymer ?
#
loop_
_entity_poly.entity_id
_entity_poly.type
_entity_poly.pdbx_seq_one_letter_code
_entity_poly.pdbx_strand_id
1 'polypeptide(L)'
;ITFPENYTKDLAGKQVVFHVKVNEVKEKQTPALDDEFAKDVSEFETLKELKDDTKAKITAEREQSAKIAFENALLEKVAGDIKADIPEVMIEEQCRRFLDEFKQRLQAQGIPYDQYCKMTGMDEAKFMEDGREPAVRQVKMDLAIAAIIKAENLDVTDEEIEEKYKSMAEQYGMELDMLKKYLDAPTVRNQLLNEKAIAVVVDSAKAEKPAKAEKTEGEEEKKPAKKTAKKAAEGEEEKKPAAKKTTKKAAEGEEEKK
;
A
#
# COMPACT_ATOMS: atom_id res chain seq x y z
N ILE A 1 19.24 -25.07 24.04
CA ILE A 1 19.23 -24.46 22.69
C ILE A 1 20.63 -23.93 22.42
N THR A 2 21.13 -24.14 21.19
CA THR A 2 22.39 -23.54 20.75
C THR A 2 22.05 -22.34 19.89
N PHE A 3 22.65 -21.19 20.16
CA PHE A 3 22.45 -20.00 19.35
C PHE A 3 23.07 -20.16 17.96
N PRO A 4 22.43 -19.63 16.90
CA PRO A 4 23.01 -19.65 15.55
C PRO A 4 24.33 -18.88 15.50
N GLU A 5 25.21 -19.24 14.57
CA GLU A 5 26.52 -18.57 14.39
C GLU A 5 26.39 -17.10 13.95
N ASN A 6 25.31 -16.74 13.31
CA ASN A 6 25.01 -15.36 12.87
C ASN A 6 24.28 -14.51 13.93
N TYR A 7 24.25 -14.94 15.19
CA TYR A 7 23.71 -14.18 16.31
C TYR A 7 24.73 -13.16 16.85
N THR A 8 24.34 -12.40 17.87
CA THR A 8 25.26 -11.40 18.48
C THR A 8 26.58 -12.06 18.89
N LYS A 9 27.71 -11.37 18.65
CA LYS A 9 29.07 -11.90 18.85
C LYS A 9 29.32 -12.59 20.20
N ASP A 10 28.63 -12.12 21.25
CA ASP A 10 28.79 -12.64 22.60
C ASP A 10 28.04 -13.96 22.86
N LEU A 11 27.04 -14.30 22.04
CA LEU A 11 26.19 -15.48 22.22
C LEU A 11 26.21 -16.45 21.05
N ALA A 12 26.83 -16.07 19.92
CA ALA A 12 26.92 -16.92 18.72
C ALA A 12 27.57 -18.29 19.04
N GLY A 13 26.94 -19.37 18.63
CA GLY A 13 27.40 -20.73 18.81
C GLY A 13 27.37 -21.25 20.27
N LYS A 14 27.00 -20.43 21.25
CA LYS A 14 26.98 -20.88 22.66
C LYS A 14 25.70 -21.68 22.96
N GLN A 15 25.91 -22.74 23.73
CA GLN A 15 24.84 -23.57 24.24
C GLN A 15 24.29 -22.96 25.55
N VAL A 16 23.00 -22.70 25.61
CA VAL A 16 22.32 -22.15 26.78
C VAL A 16 21.08 -22.96 27.14
N VAL A 17 20.78 -23.02 28.42
CA VAL A 17 19.57 -23.65 28.95
C VAL A 17 18.60 -22.55 29.38
N PHE A 18 17.40 -22.55 28.79
CA PHE A 18 16.33 -21.64 29.17
C PHE A 18 15.40 -22.31 30.16
N HIS A 19 15.24 -21.74 31.34
CA HIS A 19 14.23 -22.12 32.31
C HIS A 19 12.97 -21.28 32.06
N VAL A 20 11.96 -21.87 31.45
CA VAL A 20 10.71 -21.19 31.09
C VAL A 20 9.60 -21.59 32.03
N LYS A 21 8.99 -20.60 32.69
CA LYS A 21 7.77 -20.77 33.44
C LYS A 21 6.63 -20.10 32.69
N VAL A 22 5.67 -20.91 32.25
CA VAL A 22 4.45 -20.37 31.59
C VAL A 22 3.53 -19.85 32.69
N ASN A 23 3.33 -18.53 32.73
CA ASN A 23 2.46 -17.89 33.72
C ASN A 23 1.02 -17.81 33.25
N GLU A 24 0.81 -17.62 31.94
CA GLU A 24 -0.52 -17.43 31.36
C GLU A 24 -0.50 -17.91 29.91
N VAL A 25 -1.56 -18.56 29.51
CA VAL A 25 -1.82 -18.93 28.09
C VAL A 25 -3.07 -18.17 27.65
N LYS A 26 -2.89 -17.28 26.63
CA LYS A 26 -3.99 -16.49 26.05
C LYS A 26 -4.31 -17.02 24.68
N GLU A 27 -5.59 -17.27 24.44
CA GLU A 27 -6.11 -17.59 23.11
C GLU A 27 -6.76 -16.34 22.50
N LYS A 28 -6.39 -16.02 21.25
CA LYS A 28 -7.02 -14.92 20.53
C LYS A 28 -8.37 -15.37 20.01
N GLN A 29 -9.43 -14.89 20.63
CA GLN A 29 -10.79 -15.09 20.14
C GLN A 29 -11.17 -13.93 19.22
N THR A 30 -11.58 -14.23 18.00
CA THR A 30 -12.13 -13.23 17.07
C THR A 30 -13.64 -13.20 17.24
N PRO A 31 -14.25 -12.01 17.37
CA PRO A 31 -15.71 -11.91 17.44
C PRO A 31 -16.37 -12.44 16.16
N ALA A 32 -17.60 -12.88 16.26
CA ALA A 32 -18.40 -13.28 15.11
C ALA A 32 -18.63 -12.06 14.20
N LEU A 33 -18.68 -12.30 12.88
CA LEU A 33 -18.99 -11.23 11.91
C LEU A 33 -20.52 -11.16 11.78
N ASP A 34 -21.13 -10.38 12.66
CA ASP A 34 -22.57 -10.15 12.74
C ASP A 34 -22.89 -8.64 12.84
N ASP A 35 -24.15 -8.31 13.05
CA ASP A 35 -24.60 -6.91 13.15
C ASP A 35 -24.10 -6.25 14.44
N GLU A 36 -23.84 -7.02 15.50
CA GLU A 36 -23.26 -6.53 16.75
C GLU A 36 -21.82 -6.08 16.52
N PHE A 37 -21.04 -6.88 15.78
CA PHE A 37 -19.70 -6.51 15.35
C PHE A 37 -19.69 -5.22 14.51
N ALA A 38 -20.67 -5.06 13.60
CA ALA A 38 -20.75 -3.85 12.78
C ALA A 38 -20.95 -2.59 13.61
N LYS A 39 -21.79 -2.64 14.64
CA LYS A 39 -22.03 -1.54 15.59
C LYS A 39 -20.82 -1.21 16.45
N ASP A 40 -20.05 -2.24 16.82
CA ASP A 40 -18.87 -2.04 17.69
C ASP A 40 -17.69 -1.39 16.96
N VAL A 41 -17.53 -1.67 15.65
CA VAL A 41 -16.35 -1.23 14.88
C VAL A 41 -16.66 -0.08 13.91
N SER A 42 -17.91 0.31 13.74
CA SER A 42 -18.34 1.31 12.76
C SER A 42 -19.60 2.05 13.19
N GLU A 43 -20.01 3.03 12.37
CA GLU A 43 -21.26 3.79 12.56
C GLU A 43 -22.48 3.08 11.94
N PHE A 44 -22.30 1.89 11.36
CA PHE A 44 -23.35 1.15 10.69
C PHE A 44 -24.11 0.22 11.65
N GLU A 45 -25.41 0.07 11.44
CA GLU A 45 -26.24 -0.78 12.27
C GLU A 45 -26.20 -2.24 11.85
N THR A 46 -25.86 -2.53 10.61
CA THR A 46 -25.84 -3.88 10.05
C THR A 46 -24.52 -4.24 9.39
N LEU A 47 -24.14 -5.50 9.46
CA LEU A 47 -22.97 -6.04 8.78
C LEU A 47 -23.04 -5.86 7.25
N LYS A 48 -24.28 -5.87 6.70
CA LYS A 48 -24.50 -5.64 5.27
C LYS A 48 -24.10 -4.22 4.87
N GLU A 49 -24.54 -3.20 5.61
CA GLU A 49 -24.19 -1.80 5.36
C GLU A 49 -22.67 -1.58 5.46
N LEU A 50 -22.02 -2.13 6.48
CA LEU A 50 -20.57 -2.06 6.63
C LEU A 50 -19.84 -2.69 5.44
N LYS A 51 -20.32 -3.86 4.95
CA LYS A 51 -19.75 -4.53 3.77
C LYS A 51 -19.97 -3.72 2.48
N ASP A 52 -21.15 -3.16 2.30
CA ASP A 52 -21.50 -2.38 1.11
C ASP A 52 -20.70 -1.07 1.07
N ASP A 53 -20.56 -0.38 2.19
CA ASP A 53 -19.70 0.82 2.32
C ASP A 53 -18.21 0.48 2.08
N THR A 54 -17.71 -0.56 2.74
CA THR A 54 -16.32 -1.02 2.55
C THR A 54 -16.05 -1.39 1.09
N LYS A 55 -17.01 -2.08 0.46
CA LYS A 55 -16.91 -2.43 -0.96
C LYS A 55 -16.91 -1.18 -1.84
N ALA A 56 -17.77 -0.21 -1.56
CA ALA A 56 -17.82 1.04 -2.30
C ALA A 56 -16.50 1.82 -2.17
N LYS A 57 -15.94 1.93 -0.96
CA LYS A 57 -14.63 2.56 -0.71
C LYS A 57 -13.50 1.87 -1.46
N ILE A 58 -13.39 0.54 -1.37
CA ILE A 58 -12.37 -0.24 -2.07
C ILE A 58 -12.55 -0.12 -3.59
N THR A 59 -13.78 -0.08 -4.09
CA THR A 59 -14.06 0.06 -5.52
C THR A 59 -13.60 1.43 -6.00
N ALA A 60 -13.99 2.51 -5.31
CA ALA A 60 -13.58 3.88 -5.63
C ALA A 60 -12.04 4.05 -5.59
N GLU A 61 -11.39 3.49 -4.57
CA GLU A 61 -9.93 3.51 -4.47
C GLU A 61 -9.26 2.77 -5.64
N ARG A 62 -9.78 1.59 -6.00
CA ARG A 62 -9.25 0.81 -7.13
C ARG A 62 -9.48 1.50 -8.48
N GLU A 63 -10.64 2.11 -8.67
CA GLU A 63 -10.95 2.88 -9.88
C GLU A 63 -10.02 4.08 -10.01
N GLN A 64 -9.80 4.80 -8.90
CA GLN A 64 -8.86 5.92 -8.87
C GLN A 64 -7.42 5.47 -9.15
N SER A 65 -6.98 4.38 -8.51
CA SER A 65 -5.65 3.81 -8.74
C SER A 65 -5.47 3.32 -10.17
N ALA A 66 -6.50 2.68 -10.75
CA ALA A 66 -6.47 2.23 -12.14
C ALA A 66 -6.42 3.39 -13.12
N LYS A 67 -7.16 4.48 -12.83
CA LYS A 67 -7.12 5.70 -13.64
C LYS A 67 -5.73 6.32 -13.64
N ILE A 68 -5.13 6.51 -12.47
CA ILE A 68 -3.78 7.05 -12.31
C ILE A 68 -2.74 6.16 -13.02
N ALA A 69 -2.84 4.83 -12.87
CA ALA A 69 -1.94 3.90 -13.52
C ALA A 69 -2.06 3.97 -15.06
N PHE A 70 -3.28 4.12 -15.58
CA PHE A 70 -3.53 4.28 -17.01
C PHE A 70 -2.96 5.61 -17.54
N GLU A 71 -3.20 6.72 -16.84
CA GLU A 71 -2.66 8.04 -17.18
C GLU A 71 -1.13 8.01 -17.20
N ASN A 72 -0.50 7.44 -16.18
CA ASN A 72 0.95 7.31 -16.10
C ASN A 72 1.52 6.46 -17.24
N ALA A 73 0.92 5.29 -17.52
CA ALA A 73 1.37 4.43 -18.61
C ALA A 73 1.23 5.11 -19.99
N LEU A 74 0.21 5.95 -20.16
CA LEU A 74 0.00 6.72 -21.37
C LEU A 74 1.05 7.82 -21.53
N LEU A 75 1.30 8.56 -20.45
CA LEU A 75 2.32 9.60 -20.43
C LEU A 75 3.74 9.03 -20.63
N GLU A 76 4.04 7.87 -20.08
CA GLU A 76 5.30 7.16 -20.35
C GLU A 76 5.49 6.82 -21.83
N LYS A 77 4.43 6.36 -22.50
CA LYS A 77 4.48 6.11 -23.94
C LYS A 77 4.74 7.40 -24.73
N VAL A 78 4.03 8.48 -24.39
CA VAL A 78 4.24 9.79 -25.02
C VAL A 78 5.67 10.28 -24.79
N ALA A 79 6.19 10.18 -23.55
CA ALA A 79 7.57 10.55 -23.23
C ALA A 79 8.61 9.70 -23.97
N GLY A 80 8.31 8.41 -24.22
CA GLY A 80 9.16 7.50 -24.97
C GLY A 80 9.30 7.87 -26.43
N ASP A 81 8.25 8.41 -27.03
CA ASP A 81 8.21 8.80 -28.45
C ASP A 81 8.88 10.15 -28.72
N ILE A 82 9.18 10.93 -27.67
CA ILE A 82 9.84 12.24 -27.82
C ILE A 82 11.30 12.05 -28.18
N LYS A 83 11.67 12.66 -29.32
CA LYS A 83 13.04 12.80 -29.79
C LYS A 83 13.49 14.23 -29.56
N ALA A 84 14.02 14.50 -28.38
CA ALA A 84 14.57 15.81 -28.03
C ALA A 84 15.94 15.64 -27.39
N ASP A 85 16.87 16.53 -27.74
CA ASP A 85 18.13 16.69 -27.01
C ASP A 85 17.86 17.48 -25.75
N ILE A 86 17.94 16.83 -24.61
CA ILE A 86 17.70 17.44 -23.30
C ILE A 86 19.04 17.96 -22.77
N PRO A 87 19.16 19.28 -22.49
CA PRO A 87 20.34 19.82 -21.86
C PRO A 87 20.60 19.18 -20.49
N GLU A 88 21.86 18.86 -20.21
CA GLU A 88 22.28 18.23 -18.96
C GLU A 88 21.82 19.01 -17.71
N VAL A 89 21.84 20.34 -17.79
CA VAL A 89 21.39 21.22 -16.71
C VAL A 89 19.93 20.95 -16.30
N MET A 90 19.04 20.63 -17.25
CA MET A 90 17.65 20.31 -16.93
C MET A 90 17.52 18.99 -16.17
N ILE A 91 18.34 18.01 -16.52
CA ILE A 91 18.36 16.70 -15.87
C ILE A 91 18.90 16.86 -14.43
N GLU A 92 20.01 17.58 -14.27
CA GLU A 92 20.58 17.84 -12.94
C GLU A 92 19.61 18.62 -12.04
N GLU A 93 18.92 19.62 -12.57
CA GLU A 93 17.93 20.38 -11.82
C GLU A 93 16.77 19.49 -11.39
N GLN A 94 16.30 18.61 -12.26
CA GLN A 94 15.24 17.66 -11.91
C GLN A 94 15.71 16.65 -10.84
N CYS A 95 16.94 16.16 -10.93
CA CYS A 95 17.50 15.32 -9.87
C CYS A 95 17.58 16.06 -8.53
N ARG A 96 17.96 17.35 -8.52
CA ARG A 96 17.95 18.16 -7.30
C ARG A 96 16.54 18.30 -6.71
N ARG A 97 15.53 18.53 -7.55
CA ARG A 97 14.12 18.56 -7.11
C ARG A 97 13.71 17.25 -6.44
N PHE A 98 14.05 16.11 -7.04
CA PHE A 98 13.79 14.81 -6.43
C PHE A 98 14.49 14.64 -5.08
N LEU A 99 15.73 15.11 -4.96
CA LEU A 99 16.47 15.08 -3.71
C LEU A 99 15.81 15.95 -2.63
N ASP A 100 15.37 17.15 -2.99
CA ASP A 100 14.71 18.07 -2.06
C ASP A 100 13.36 17.53 -1.60
N GLU A 101 12.56 16.98 -2.51
CA GLU A 101 11.32 16.28 -2.17
C GLU A 101 11.56 15.08 -1.25
N PHE A 102 12.62 14.33 -1.51
CA PHE A 102 13.01 13.20 -0.67
C PHE A 102 13.42 13.65 0.73
N LYS A 103 14.24 14.72 0.83
CA LYS A 103 14.62 15.33 2.12
C LYS A 103 13.40 15.82 2.90
N GLN A 104 12.44 16.47 2.24
CA GLN A 104 11.19 16.92 2.86
C GLN A 104 10.33 15.76 3.35
N ARG A 105 10.24 14.67 2.58
CA ARG A 105 9.50 13.46 2.97
C ARG A 105 10.11 12.80 4.20
N LEU A 106 11.44 12.68 4.26
CA LEU A 106 12.14 12.17 5.44
C LEU A 106 11.90 13.06 6.65
N GLN A 107 11.97 14.38 6.47
CA GLN A 107 11.71 15.34 7.56
C GLN A 107 10.28 15.23 8.08
N ALA A 108 9.28 15.05 7.23
CA ALA A 108 7.89 14.82 7.62
C ALA A 108 7.71 13.54 8.44
N GLN A 109 8.56 12.53 8.21
CA GLN A 109 8.61 11.28 8.98
C GLN A 109 9.48 11.39 10.25
N GLY A 110 10.06 12.56 10.52
CA GLY A 110 10.93 12.78 11.66
C GLY A 110 12.33 12.16 11.53
N ILE A 111 12.75 11.80 10.30
CA ILE A 111 14.05 11.18 10.03
C ILE A 111 14.99 12.25 9.42
N PRO A 112 16.07 12.66 10.12
CA PRO A 112 17.07 13.53 9.54
C PRO A 112 17.77 12.87 8.34
N TYR A 113 17.98 13.61 7.26
CA TYR A 113 18.64 13.11 6.05
C TYR A 113 20.01 12.51 6.32
N ASP A 114 20.83 13.15 7.15
CA ASP A 114 22.17 12.66 7.52
C ASP A 114 22.11 11.31 8.26
N GLN A 115 21.08 11.10 9.07
CA GLN A 115 20.89 9.83 9.77
C GLN A 115 20.50 8.73 8.78
N TYR A 116 19.62 9.04 7.83
CA TYR A 116 19.24 8.11 6.77
C TYR A 116 20.46 7.71 5.94
N CYS A 117 21.29 8.66 5.52
CA CYS A 117 22.52 8.40 4.76
C CYS A 117 23.50 7.49 5.53
N LYS A 118 23.68 7.69 6.84
CA LYS A 118 24.51 6.84 7.68
C LYS A 118 24.00 5.41 7.82
N MET A 119 22.67 5.25 7.84
CA MET A 119 22.03 3.92 7.98
C MET A 119 22.06 3.12 6.69
N THR A 120 21.87 3.78 5.55
CA THR A 120 21.72 3.14 4.23
C THR A 120 23.01 3.11 3.43
N GLY A 121 24.01 3.93 3.80
CA GLY A 121 25.22 4.13 3.00
C GLY A 121 24.97 4.89 1.70
N MET A 122 23.81 5.55 1.57
CA MET A 122 23.48 6.40 0.43
C MET A 122 24.05 7.79 0.66
N ASP A 123 24.64 8.38 -0.37
CA ASP A 123 25.05 9.76 -0.38
C ASP A 123 24.34 10.54 -1.51
N GLU A 124 24.53 11.84 -1.53
CA GLU A 124 23.90 12.73 -2.51
C GLU A 124 24.35 12.40 -3.94
N ALA A 125 25.63 12.07 -4.15
CA ALA A 125 26.17 11.74 -5.46
C ALA A 125 25.51 10.49 -6.03
N LYS A 126 25.38 9.45 -5.20
CA LYS A 126 24.70 8.22 -5.59
C LYS A 126 23.20 8.44 -5.83
N PHE A 127 22.56 9.28 -5.01
CA PHE A 127 21.14 9.62 -5.24
C PHE A 127 20.96 10.34 -6.58
N MET A 128 21.86 11.26 -6.94
CA MET A 128 21.84 11.97 -8.21
C MET A 128 22.08 11.04 -9.41
N GLU A 129 23.00 10.06 -9.25
CA GLU A 129 23.28 9.05 -10.26
C GLU A 129 22.07 8.13 -10.49
N ASP A 130 21.53 7.55 -9.42
CA ASP A 130 20.36 6.65 -9.48
C ASP A 130 19.09 7.39 -9.95
N GLY A 131 18.96 8.69 -9.63
CA GLY A 131 17.87 9.58 -10.01
C GLY A 131 17.91 10.08 -11.46
N ARG A 132 19.02 9.86 -12.18
CA ARG A 132 19.22 10.45 -13.51
C ARG A 132 18.21 9.91 -14.55
N GLU A 133 18.02 8.63 -14.62
CA GLU A 133 17.09 8.01 -15.57
C GLU A 133 15.63 8.42 -15.34
N PRO A 134 15.08 8.37 -14.09
CA PRO A 134 13.79 8.97 -13.77
C PRO A 134 13.69 10.45 -14.11
N ALA A 135 14.76 11.25 -13.86
CA ALA A 135 14.78 12.66 -14.18
C ALA A 135 14.66 12.93 -15.69
N VAL A 136 15.36 12.17 -16.52
CA VAL A 136 15.25 12.26 -17.98
C VAL A 136 13.81 11.96 -18.43
N ARG A 137 13.18 10.94 -17.85
CA ARG A 137 11.77 10.62 -18.16
C ARG A 137 10.83 11.75 -17.75
N GLN A 138 11.01 12.31 -16.56
CA GLN A 138 10.19 13.42 -16.08
C GLN A 138 10.34 14.67 -16.95
N VAL A 139 11.57 15.06 -17.28
CA VAL A 139 11.81 16.22 -18.15
C VAL A 139 11.19 16.02 -19.54
N LYS A 140 11.28 14.82 -20.12
CA LYS A 140 10.58 14.49 -21.38
C LYS A 140 9.08 14.67 -21.24
N MET A 141 8.50 14.19 -20.16
CA MET A 141 7.07 14.28 -19.90
C MET A 141 6.63 15.75 -19.76
N ASP A 142 7.39 16.55 -19.01
CA ASP A 142 7.10 17.97 -18.84
C ASP A 142 7.17 18.73 -20.18
N LEU A 143 8.16 18.41 -21.02
CA LEU A 143 8.28 18.98 -22.36
C LEU A 143 7.11 18.54 -23.29
N ALA A 144 6.66 17.28 -23.18
CA ALA A 144 5.50 16.79 -23.90
C ALA A 144 4.25 17.57 -23.53
N ILE A 145 3.97 17.69 -22.24
CA ILE A 145 2.83 18.41 -21.71
C ILE A 145 2.85 19.87 -22.17
N ALA A 146 4.00 20.52 -22.07
CA ALA A 146 4.18 21.91 -22.53
C ALA A 146 3.93 22.05 -24.05
N ALA A 147 4.38 21.08 -24.85
CA ALA A 147 4.11 21.08 -26.29
C ALA A 147 2.63 20.87 -26.61
N ILE A 148 1.93 20.01 -25.88
CA ILE A 148 0.47 19.76 -26.04
C ILE A 148 -0.31 21.01 -25.66
N ILE A 149 0.00 21.64 -24.52
CA ILE A 149 -0.63 22.90 -24.10
C ILE A 149 -0.54 23.94 -25.21
N LYS A 150 0.63 24.07 -25.81
CA LYS A 150 0.87 25.03 -26.91
C LYS A 150 0.15 24.63 -28.20
N ALA A 151 0.18 23.36 -28.57
CA ALA A 151 -0.44 22.87 -29.81
C ALA A 151 -1.97 22.97 -29.80
N GLU A 152 -2.57 22.62 -28.65
CA GLU A 152 -4.03 22.66 -28.46
C GLU A 152 -4.54 24.04 -27.99
N ASN A 153 -3.64 25.01 -27.81
CA ASN A 153 -3.94 26.36 -27.29
C ASN A 153 -4.75 26.32 -26.00
N LEU A 154 -4.37 25.44 -25.08
CA LEU A 154 -5.05 25.29 -23.80
C LEU A 154 -4.84 26.52 -22.94
N ASP A 155 -5.92 27.04 -22.38
CA ASP A 155 -5.88 28.15 -21.43
C ASP A 155 -6.78 27.85 -20.22
N VAL A 156 -6.54 28.58 -19.14
CA VAL A 156 -7.24 28.46 -17.87
C VAL A 156 -7.75 29.82 -17.48
N THR A 157 -9.06 29.91 -17.24
CA THR A 157 -9.71 31.14 -16.80
C THR A 157 -9.53 31.38 -15.30
N ASP A 158 -9.72 32.61 -14.87
CA ASP A 158 -9.63 32.94 -13.44
C ASP A 158 -10.75 32.29 -12.63
N GLU A 159 -11.92 32.04 -13.25
CA GLU A 159 -13.02 31.29 -12.64
C GLU A 159 -12.63 29.84 -12.34
N GLU A 160 -11.95 29.16 -13.27
CA GLU A 160 -11.47 27.80 -13.06
C GLU A 160 -10.42 27.71 -11.93
N ILE A 161 -9.56 28.74 -11.82
CA ILE A 161 -8.59 28.84 -10.72
C ILE A 161 -9.32 28.99 -9.38
N GLU A 162 -10.35 29.84 -9.32
CA GLU A 162 -11.15 30.02 -8.09
C GLU A 162 -11.93 28.76 -7.72
N GLU A 163 -12.48 28.03 -8.69
CA GLU A 163 -13.14 26.73 -8.46
C GLU A 163 -12.17 25.69 -7.93
N LYS A 164 -10.96 25.64 -8.49
CA LYS A 164 -9.90 24.74 -8.01
C LYS A 164 -9.52 25.05 -6.56
N TYR A 165 -9.34 26.33 -6.22
CA TYR A 165 -9.08 26.73 -4.84
C TYR A 165 -10.22 26.31 -3.89
N LYS A 166 -11.49 26.45 -4.29
CA LYS A 166 -12.63 26.03 -3.47
C LYS A 166 -12.63 24.52 -3.25
N SER A 167 -12.43 23.75 -4.32
CA SER A 167 -12.36 22.30 -4.25
C SER A 167 -11.23 21.82 -3.35
N MET A 168 -10.04 22.44 -3.45
CA MET A 168 -8.91 22.12 -2.58
C MET A 168 -9.16 22.51 -1.12
N ALA A 169 -9.79 23.67 -0.88
CA ALA A 169 -10.14 24.14 0.46
C ALA A 169 -11.11 23.15 1.15
N GLU A 170 -12.12 22.67 0.43
CA GLU A 170 -13.05 21.64 0.92
C GLU A 170 -12.33 20.31 1.18
N GLN A 171 -11.48 19.88 0.27
CA GLN A 171 -10.75 18.60 0.39
C GLN A 171 -9.80 18.57 1.60
N TYR A 172 -9.13 19.68 1.87
CA TYR A 172 -8.15 19.78 2.97
C TYR A 172 -8.76 20.35 4.27
N GLY A 173 -10.02 20.75 4.26
CA GLY A 173 -10.67 21.38 5.41
C GLY A 173 -10.01 22.70 5.83
N MET A 174 -9.47 23.45 4.85
CA MET A 174 -8.75 24.71 5.08
C MET A 174 -9.60 25.90 4.59
N GLU A 175 -9.37 27.07 5.21
CA GLU A 175 -9.97 28.30 4.71
C GLU A 175 -9.34 28.73 3.37
N LEU A 176 -10.16 29.23 2.45
CA LEU A 176 -9.76 29.65 1.11
C LEU A 176 -8.62 30.67 1.13
N ASP A 177 -8.69 31.66 2.04
CA ASP A 177 -7.70 32.71 2.18
C ASP A 177 -6.35 32.20 2.68
N MET A 178 -6.37 31.15 3.51
CA MET A 178 -5.16 30.47 3.94
C MET A 178 -4.53 29.72 2.76
N LEU A 179 -5.31 28.98 2.00
CA LEU A 179 -4.83 28.23 0.84
C LEU A 179 -4.20 29.13 -0.22
N LYS A 180 -4.80 30.29 -0.51
CA LYS A 180 -4.26 31.30 -1.44
C LYS A 180 -2.94 31.92 -0.99
N LYS A 181 -2.61 31.88 0.30
CA LYS A 181 -1.30 32.32 0.81
C LYS A 181 -0.20 31.29 0.61
N TYR A 182 -0.55 29.99 0.60
CA TYR A 182 0.42 28.91 0.41
C TYR A 182 0.60 28.52 -1.06
N LEU A 183 -0.43 28.66 -1.87
CA LEU A 183 -0.43 28.35 -3.30
C LEU A 183 -0.76 29.61 -4.08
N ASP A 184 0.19 30.08 -4.86
CA ASP A 184 -0.01 31.23 -5.75
C ASP A 184 -0.82 30.87 -7.00
N ALA A 185 -1.52 31.83 -7.56
CA ALA A 185 -2.39 31.63 -8.73
C ALA A 185 -1.63 31.09 -9.96
N PRO A 186 -0.39 31.49 -10.26
CA PRO A 186 0.41 30.89 -11.33
C PRO A 186 0.63 29.38 -11.16
N THR A 187 0.89 28.92 -9.95
CA THR A 187 1.08 27.49 -9.66
C THR A 187 -0.19 26.71 -9.91
N VAL A 188 -1.35 27.20 -9.44
CA VAL A 188 -2.65 26.57 -9.68
C VAL A 188 -3.01 26.58 -11.17
N ARG A 189 -2.73 27.67 -11.87
CA ARG A 189 -2.92 27.78 -13.32
C ARG A 189 -2.09 26.71 -14.07
N ASN A 190 -0.83 26.56 -13.75
CA ASN A 190 0.04 25.55 -14.36
C ASN A 190 -0.45 24.14 -14.07
N GLN A 191 -0.90 23.88 -12.85
CA GLN A 191 -1.49 22.57 -12.49
C GLN A 191 -2.74 22.28 -13.34
N LEU A 192 -3.65 23.24 -13.48
CA LEU A 192 -4.87 23.08 -14.30
C LEU A 192 -4.52 22.90 -15.79
N LEU A 193 -3.52 23.64 -16.31
CA LEU A 193 -3.04 23.44 -17.68
C LEU A 193 -2.52 22.02 -17.90
N ASN A 194 -1.74 21.51 -16.96
CA ASN A 194 -1.22 20.15 -17.02
C ASN A 194 -2.36 19.13 -16.93
N GLU A 195 -3.34 19.31 -16.04
CA GLU A 195 -4.53 18.45 -15.94
C GLU A 195 -5.33 18.44 -17.26
N LYS A 196 -5.54 19.61 -17.89
CA LYS A 196 -6.20 19.70 -19.20
C LYS A 196 -5.41 19.00 -20.31
N ALA A 197 -4.10 19.16 -20.33
CA ALA A 197 -3.24 18.51 -21.33
C ALA A 197 -3.27 16.98 -21.18
N ILE A 198 -3.23 16.48 -19.94
CA ILE A 198 -3.36 15.06 -19.65
C ILE A 198 -4.73 14.53 -20.12
N ALA A 199 -5.80 15.29 -19.84
CA ALA A 199 -7.15 14.93 -20.30
C ALA A 199 -7.25 14.81 -21.82
N VAL A 200 -6.66 15.74 -22.57
CA VAL A 200 -6.58 15.66 -24.05
C VAL A 200 -5.88 14.38 -24.50
N VAL A 201 -4.76 14.02 -23.85
CA VAL A 201 -4.04 12.76 -24.18
C VAL A 201 -4.89 11.54 -23.86
N VAL A 202 -5.55 11.52 -22.71
CA VAL A 202 -6.42 10.42 -22.27
C VAL A 202 -7.62 10.26 -23.21
N ASP A 203 -8.27 11.35 -23.60
CA ASP A 203 -9.43 11.35 -24.49
C ASP A 203 -9.08 10.91 -25.92
N SER A 204 -7.86 11.23 -26.36
CA SER A 204 -7.35 10.79 -27.67
C SER A 204 -6.90 9.33 -27.69
N ALA A 205 -6.65 8.74 -26.51
CA ALA A 205 -6.16 7.37 -26.39
C ALA A 205 -7.27 6.36 -26.70
N LYS A 206 -6.97 5.43 -27.60
CA LYS A 206 -7.81 4.24 -27.80
C LYS A 206 -7.34 3.15 -26.86
N ALA A 207 -8.20 2.78 -25.90
CA ALA A 207 -7.92 1.65 -25.04
C ALA A 207 -7.88 0.35 -25.85
N GLU A 208 -6.70 -0.14 -26.18
CA GLU A 208 -6.53 -1.52 -26.64
C GLU A 208 -6.62 -2.45 -25.42
N LYS A 209 -7.43 -3.52 -25.55
CA LYS A 209 -7.47 -4.55 -24.50
C LYS A 209 -6.04 -5.07 -24.31
N PRO A 210 -5.53 -5.15 -23.07
CA PRO A 210 -4.21 -5.69 -22.84
C PRO A 210 -4.15 -7.10 -23.45
N ALA A 211 -3.17 -7.34 -24.32
CA ALA A 211 -2.83 -8.68 -24.75
C ALA A 211 -2.65 -9.50 -23.48
N LYS A 212 -3.35 -10.66 -23.38
CA LYS A 212 -3.24 -11.55 -22.25
C LYS A 212 -1.77 -11.68 -21.85
N ALA A 213 -1.42 -11.14 -20.69
CA ALA A 213 -0.12 -11.43 -20.12
C ALA A 213 -0.01 -12.93 -20.00
N GLU A 214 0.95 -13.53 -20.71
CA GLU A 214 1.36 -14.90 -20.49
C GLU A 214 1.66 -15.05 -19.00
N LYS A 215 0.91 -15.96 -18.35
CA LYS A 215 1.19 -16.35 -16.99
C LYS A 215 2.61 -16.91 -16.99
N THR A 216 3.56 -16.16 -16.45
CA THR A 216 4.79 -16.73 -15.94
C THR A 216 4.38 -17.62 -14.76
N GLU A 217 4.33 -18.92 -15.02
CA GLU A 217 4.30 -19.96 -14.01
C GLU A 217 5.60 -19.84 -13.18
N GLY A 218 5.46 -19.62 -11.90
CA GLY A 218 6.61 -19.64 -11.00
C GLY A 218 6.29 -19.07 -9.63
N GLU A 219 5.45 -19.78 -8.89
CA GLU A 219 5.67 -20.04 -7.46
C GLU A 219 4.58 -20.99 -6.95
N GLU A 220 4.96 -22.25 -6.85
CA GLU A 220 4.18 -23.30 -6.21
C GLU A 220 4.10 -23.03 -4.70
N GLU A 221 2.97 -22.55 -4.25
CA GLU A 221 2.58 -22.66 -2.85
C GLU A 221 2.19 -24.11 -2.55
N LYS A 222 3.05 -24.82 -1.85
CA LYS A 222 2.82 -26.17 -1.34
C LYS A 222 1.62 -26.19 -0.39
N LYS A 223 0.48 -26.62 -0.89
CA LYS A 223 -0.65 -27.06 -0.05
C LYS A 223 -0.32 -28.45 0.54
N PRO A 224 -0.59 -28.70 1.82
CA PRO A 224 -0.37 -30.03 2.40
C PRO A 224 -1.38 -31.04 1.85
N ALA A 225 -0.84 -32.16 1.36
CA ALA A 225 -1.56 -33.24 0.75
C ALA A 225 -2.51 -33.93 1.74
N LYS A 226 -3.80 -33.97 1.40
CA LYS A 226 -4.81 -34.86 1.98
C LYS A 226 -4.63 -36.24 1.37
N LYS A 227 -4.11 -37.20 2.14
CA LYS A 227 -4.05 -38.60 1.74
C LYS A 227 -5.44 -39.19 1.80
N THR A 228 -5.99 -39.46 0.64
CA THR A 228 -7.12 -40.39 0.46
C THR A 228 -6.54 -41.82 0.43
N ALA A 229 -6.88 -42.58 1.42
CA ALA A 229 -6.76 -44.06 1.34
C ALA A 229 -8.13 -44.64 1.02
N LYS A 230 -8.24 -45.30 -0.11
CA LYS A 230 -9.40 -46.09 -0.52
C LYS A 230 -8.96 -47.52 -0.68
N LYS A 231 -9.67 -48.40 0.08
CA LYS A 231 -10.07 -49.75 -0.27
C LYS A 231 -9.10 -50.92 -0.05
N ALA A 232 -9.41 -51.74 0.92
CA ALA A 232 -9.63 -53.15 0.69
C ALA A 232 -10.50 -53.72 1.81
N ALA A 233 -11.42 -54.54 1.40
CA ALA A 233 -12.53 -55.12 2.12
C ALA A 233 -12.11 -56.42 2.82
N GLU A 234 -13.06 -56.89 3.63
CA GLU A 234 -13.29 -58.28 4.10
C GLU A 234 -12.72 -58.68 5.45
N GLY A 235 -13.66 -58.98 6.32
CA GLY A 235 -13.70 -60.24 7.00
C GLY A 235 -13.98 -60.16 8.50
N GLU A 236 -15.21 -60.54 8.90
CA GLU A 236 -15.61 -61.32 10.08
C GLU A 236 -15.47 -60.73 11.51
N GLU A 237 -16.59 -60.45 12.07
CA GLU A 237 -17.41 -61.21 13.02
C GLU A 237 -17.03 -61.13 14.51
N GLU A 238 -18.07 -60.77 15.24
CA GLU A 238 -18.48 -61.20 16.56
C GLU A 238 -17.76 -60.76 17.85
N LYS A 239 -18.47 -60.02 18.62
CA LYS A 239 -18.98 -60.26 20.00
C LYS A 239 -18.97 -59.03 20.87
N LYS A 240 -20.20 -58.56 21.12
CA LYS A 240 -20.56 -57.93 22.41
C LYS A 240 -20.52 -59.00 23.50
N PRO A 241 -20.39 -58.69 24.81
CA PRO A 241 -21.37 -57.86 25.52
C PRO A 241 -20.86 -57.12 26.81
N ALA A 242 -21.75 -56.21 27.21
CA ALA A 242 -22.27 -55.91 28.55
C ALA A 242 -21.38 -55.21 29.60
N ALA A 243 -21.77 -53.99 29.89
CA ALA A 243 -22.35 -53.50 31.14
C ALA A 243 -21.59 -53.64 32.48
N LYS A 244 -21.36 -52.49 33.11
CA LYS A 244 -21.90 -52.23 34.46
C LYS A 244 -21.66 -50.81 34.92
N LYS A 245 -22.77 -50.22 35.28
CA LYS A 245 -23.00 -49.13 36.23
C LYS A 245 -22.28 -49.33 37.56
N THR A 246 -21.93 -48.22 38.22
CA THR A 246 -22.30 -47.82 39.61
C THR A 246 -21.58 -46.51 39.91
N THR A 247 -22.27 -45.40 40.07
CA THR A 247 -22.93 -44.82 41.23
C THR A 247 -21.99 -44.26 42.32
N LYS A 248 -22.12 -42.94 42.52
CA LYS A 248 -22.43 -42.24 43.79
C LYS A 248 -21.24 -41.92 44.73
N LYS A 249 -21.00 -40.71 45.16
CA LYS A 249 -21.61 -39.82 46.19
C LYS A 249 -20.52 -38.90 46.68
N ALA A 250 -20.63 -37.58 46.59
CA ALA A 250 -21.01 -36.64 47.65
C ALA A 250 -20.14 -36.60 48.92
N ALA A 251 -19.70 -35.45 49.23
CA ALA A 251 -19.76 -34.64 50.46
C ALA A 251 -18.53 -33.74 50.50
N GLU A 252 -18.69 -32.40 50.52
CA GLU A 252 -18.92 -31.50 51.68
C GLU A 252 -17.77 -31.44 52.70
N GLY A 253 -17.39 -30.24 53.00
CA GLY A 253 -16.72 -29.78 54.22
C GLY A 253 -15.58 -28.83 53.86
N GLU A 254 -15.77 -27.55 53.86
CA GLU A 254 -15.73 -26.58 54.99
C GLU A 254 -14.32 -26.30 55.54
N GLU A 255 -14.06 -25.00 55.51
CA GLU A 255 -13.46 -24.11 56.54
C GLU A 255 -11.94 -24.10 56.66
N GLU A 256 -11.47 -22.94 56.58
CA GLU A 256 -11.11 -21.79 57.41
C GLU A 256 -9.61 -21.58 57.62
N LYS A 257 -9.26 -20.28 57.49
CA LYS A 257 -8.21 -19.51 58.17
C LYS A 257 -6.73 -19.83 57.94
N LYS A 258 -6.05 -19.00 57.30
CA LYS A 258 -5.32 -17.85 57.91
C LYS A 258 -4.80 -16.93 56.83
#